data_478083456ff13f7825aca8ce87a76a06
#
_entry.id   478083456ff13f7825aca8ce87a76a06
#
_cell.length_a   1.000
_cell.length_b   1.000
_cell.length_c   1.000
_cell.angle_alpha   90.00
_cell.angle_beta   90.00
_cell.angle_gamma   90.00
#
_symmetry.space_group_name_H-M   'P 1'
#
loop_
_entity.id
_entity.type
_entity.pdbx_description
1 polymer ?
#
loop_
_entity_poly.entity_id
_entity_poly.type
_entity_poly.pdbx_seq_one_letter_code
_entity_poly.pdbx_strand_id
1 'polypeptide(L)'
;MKRTSNMIKNIFEVNSRGQPTSASVDINRFFAWIIAGPSGSGKSTFLRRLLGLISFHDTDAEVYLMDFKADEEMFSMTGNHIARGFNCLELFEIVYQRFEARLNKQEENSHNLYLIFDEWQAFLAYLEQTDKKKHKDVLSKMLMINSMGRSLGLR
;
A
#
# COMPACT_ATOMS: atom_id res chain seq x y z
N MET A 1 -26.54 -14.17 -2.84
CA MET A 1 -25.69 -13.16 -2.16
C MET A 1 -25.38 -12.05 -3.15
N LYS A 2 -25.83 -10.81 -2.90
CA LYS A 2 -25.47 -9.67 -3.76
C LYS A 2 -23.97 -9.41 -3.61
N ARG A 3 -23.21 -9.53 -4.70
CA ARG A 3 -21.81 -9.04 -4.74
C ARG A 3 -21.84 -7.57 -4.38
N THR A 4 -21.41 -7.24 -3.18
CA THR A 4 -21.14 -5.85 -2.79
C THR A 4 -20.06 -5.33 -3.74
N SER A 5 -20.34 -4.20 -4.36
CA SER A 5 -19.46 -3.59 -5.35
C SER A 5 -18.14 -3.17 -4.67
N ASN A 6 -17.02 -3.77 -5.08
CA ASN A 6 -15.67 -3.38 -4.66
C ASN A 6 -15.23 -2.02 -5.26
N MET A 7 -16.21 -1.18 -5.55
CA MET A 7 -16.02 0.11 -6.20
C MET A 7 -15.80 1.21 -5.16
N ILE A 8 -14.69 1.90 -5.22
CA ILE A 8 -14.53 3.20 -4.58
C ILE A 8 -15.33 4.20 -5.41
N LYS A 9 -16.44 4.66 -4.86
CA LYS A 9 -17.31 5.68 -5.48
C LYS A 9 -16.90 7.08 -5.01
N ASN A 10 -17.26 8.08 -5.81
CA ASN A 10 -17.03 9.50 -5.51
C ASN A 10 -15.54 9.88 -5.39
N ILE A 11 -14.70 9.32 -6.24
CA ILE A 11 -13.42 9.91 -6.55
C ILE A 11 -13.69 11.05 -7.53
N PHE A 12 -13.16 12.23 -7.24
CA PHE A 12 -13.32 13.36 -8.13
C PHE A 12 -12.14 13.42 -9.09
N GLU A 13 -12.45 13.37 -10.38
CA GLU A 13 -11.52 13.71 -11.45
C GLU A 13 -11.82 15.11 -11.96
N VAL A 14 -10.83 15.77 -12.50
CA VAL A 14 -11.00 17.04 -13.18
C VAL A 14 -11.00 16.77 -14.68
N ASN A 15 -12.11 17.09 -15.35
CA ASN A 15 -12.20 16.94 -16.80
C ASN A 15 -11.35 17.99 -17.54
N SER A 16 -11.28 17.89 -18.86
CA SER A 16 -10.52 18.84 -19.72
C SER A 16 -10.97 20.30 -19.60
N ARG A 17 -12.12 20.56 -18.98
CA ARG A 17 -12.66 21.92 -18.73
C ARG A 17 -12.42 22.38 -17.28
N GLY A 18 -11.65 21.64 -16.49
CA GLY A 18 -11.40 21.99 -15.08
C GLY A 18 -12.58 21.74 -14.12
N GLN A 19 -13.62 21.00 -14.56
CA GLN A 19 -14.79 20.74 -13.73
C GLN A 19 -14.63 19.38 -13.02
N PRO A 20 -15.02 19.29 -11.72
CA PRO A 20 -14.98 18.03 -11.01
C PRO A 20 -16.03 17.04 -11.59
N THR A 21 -15.58 15.85 -11.90
CA THR A 21 -16.43 14.72 -12.31
C THR A 21 -16.30 13.59 -11.32
N SER A 22 -17.38 12.88 -11.03
CA SER A 22 -17.35 11.71 -10.17
C SER A 22 -16.82 10.50 -10.95
N ALA A 23 -15.75 9.90 -10.44
CA ALA A 23 -15.23 8.63 -10.93
C ALA A 23 -15.45 7.52 -9.91
N SER A 24 -15.42 6.28 -10.39
CA SER A 24 -15.48 5.10 -9.55
C SER A 24 -14.35 4.16 -9.94
N VAL A 25 -13.64 3.64 -8.96
CA VAL A 25 -12.50 2.74 -9.18
C VAL A 25 -12.75 1.41 -8.49
N ASP A 26 -12.57 0.32 -9.23
CA ASP A 26 -12.63 -1.04 -8.68
C ASP A 26 -11.26 -1.39 -8.07
N ILE A 27 -11.21 -1.59 -6.75
CA ILE A 27 -9.96 -1.91 -6.04
C ILE A 27 -9.36 -3.24 -6.47
N ASN A 28 -10.16 -4.18 -6.99
CA ASN A 28 -9.66 -5.47 -7.46
C ASN A 28 -9.04 -5.41 -8.86
N ARG A 29 -9.35 -4.35 -9.62
CA ARG A 29 -8.86 -4.22 -10.99
C ARG A 29 -7.39 -3.83 -11.05
N PHE A 30 -6.91 -3.11 -10.06
CA PHE A 30 -5.55 -2.59 -10.00
C PHE A 30 -4.74 -3.33 -8.94
N PHE A 31 -3.57 -3.76 -9.33
CA PHE A 31 -2.64 -4.47 -8.47
C PHE A 31 -1.78 -3.51 -7.62
N ALA A 32 -1.35 -2.41 -8.20
CA ALA A 32 -0.54 -1.41 -7.54
C ALA A 32 -1.13 0.00 -7.74
N TRP A 33 -1.02 0.82 -6.70
CA TRP A 33 -1.52 2.19 -6.67
C TRP A 33 -0.40 3.14 -6.30
N ILE A 34 -0.32 4.24 -7.01
CA ILE A 34 0.51 5.38 -6.64
C ILE A 34 -0.42 6.54 -6.33
N ILE A 35 -0.40 7.00 -5.06
CA ILE A 35 -1.16 8.16 -4.61
C ILE A 35 -0.18 9.31 -4.47
N ALA A 36 -0.25 10.27 -5.37
CA ALA A 36 0.64 11.42 -5.41
C ALA A 36 -0.14 12.74 -5.31
N GLY A 37 0.48 13.73 -4.72
CA GLY A 37 -0.08 15.07 -4.58
C GLY A 37 0.66 15.91 -3.54
N PRO A 38 0.50 17.24 -3.54
CA PRO A 38 1.15 18.11 -2.55
C PRO A 38 0.65 17.85 -1.13
N SER A 39 1.33 18.39 -0.14
CA SER A 39 0.87 18.35 1.25
C SER A 39 -0.53 18.98 1.35
N GLY A 40 -1.40 18.41 2.19
CA GLY A 40 -2.80 18.88 2.34
C GLY A 40 -3.76 18.51 1.22
N SER A 41 -3.33 17.75 0.18
CA SER A 41 -4.19 17.34 -0.93
C SER A 41 -5.17 16.20 -0.60
N GLY A 42 -5.19 15.70 0.63
CA GLY A 42 -6.11 14.66 1.07
C GLY A 42 -5.59 13.22 0.85
N LYS A 43 -4.29 13.02 0.59
CA LYS A 43 -3.70 11.67 0.43
C LYS A 43 -4.01 10.75 1.61
N SER A 44 -3.74 11.19 2.84
CA SER A 44 -3.98 10.41 4.06
C SER A 44 -5.48 10.14 4.29
N THR A 45 -6.35 11.09 3.92
CA THR A 45 -7.81 10.88 3.96
C THR A 45 -8.24 9.81 2.96
N PHE A 46 -7.69 9.85 1.75
CA PHE A 46 -7.95 8.82 0.74
C PHE A 46 -7.44 7.45 1.20
N LEU A 47 -6.23 7.39 1.76
CA LEU A 47 -5.62 6.17 2.28
C LEU A 47 -6.48 5.55 3.40
N ARG A 48 -6.94 6.35 4.37
CA ARG A 48 -7.86 5.87 5.43
C ARG A 48 -9.15 5.30 4.85
N ARG A 49 -9.71 5.95 3.83
CA ARG A 49 -10.89 5.44 3.14
C ARG A 49 -10.61 4.12 2.42
N LEU A 50 -9.46 4.00 1.76
CA LEU A 50 -9.02 2.76 1.10
C LEU A 50 -8.89 1.62 2.10
N LEU A 51 -8.23 1.86 3.25
CA LEU A 51 -8.11 0.89 4.34
C LEU A 51 -9.48 0.41 4.86
N GLY A 52 -10.42 1.33 5.07
CA GLY A 52 -11.79 0.98 5.46
C GLY A 52 -12.49 0.11 4.42
N LEU A 53 -12.27 0.37 3.13
CA LEU A 53 -12.84 -0.44 2.06
C LEU A 53 -12.19 -1.83 1.97
N ILE A 54 -10.88 -1.93 2.13
CA ILE A 54 -10.17 -3.21 2.21
C ILE A 54 -10.75 -4.03 3.36
N SER A 55 -10.81 -3.48 4.57
CA SER A 55 -11.35 -4.16 5.76
C SER A 55 -12.79 -4.63 5.58
N PHE A 56 -13.59 -3.92 4.80
CA PHE A 56 -14.99 -4.27 4.56
C PHE A 56 -15.19 -5.33 3.47
N HIS A 57 -14.36 -5.30 2.42
CA HIS A 57 -14.54 -6.13 1.23
C HIS A 57 -13.64 -7.35 1.17
N ASP A 58 -12.54 -7.33 1.89
CA ASP A 58 -11.53 -8.38 1.93
C ASP A 58 -11.17 -8.70 3.39
N THR A 59 -12.12 -9.35 4.08
CA THR A 59 -12.07 -9.57 5.54
C THR A 59 -10.93 -10.47 5.98
N ASP A 60 -10.44 -11.31 5.09
CA ASP A 60 -9.35 -12.25 5.38
C ASP A 60 -7.97 -11.66 5.04
N ALA A 61 -7.95 -10.47 4.43
CA ALA A 61 -6.71 -9.81 4.03
C ALA A 61 -5.87 -9.36 5.23
N GLU A 62 -4.58 -9.47 5.09
CA GLU A 62 -3.61 -8.83 5.98
C GLU A 62 -3.13 -7.51 5.38
N VAL A 63 -3.08 -6.46 6.20
CA VAL A 63 -2.63 -5.13 5.78
C VAL A 63 -1.35 -4.76 6.52
N TYR A 64 -0.31 -4.50 5.76
CA TYR A 64 1.00 -4.04 6.23
C TYR A 64 1.13 -2.55 5.92
N LEU A 65 1.07 -1.72 6.94
CA LEU A 65 1.12 -0.27 6.82
C LEU A 65 2.45 0.28 7.32
N MET A 66 3.18 0.93 6.45
CA MET A 66 4.43 1.63 6.74
C MET A 66 4.22 3.13 6.61
N ASP A 67 4.31 3.84 7.74
CA ASP A 67 4.22 5.29 7.84
C ASP A 67 5.59 5.85 8.21
N PHE A 68 6.39 6.22 7.20
CA PHE A 68 7.77 6.65 7.45
C PHE A 68 7.85 8.00 8.16
N LYS A 69 6.93 8.91 7.87
CA LYS A 69 6.89 10.23 8.49
C LYS A 69 6.38 10.20 9.92
N ALA A 70 5.65 9.15 10.30
CA ALA A 70 5.00 9.00 11.59
C ALA A 70 4.03 10.16 11.90
N ASP A 71 3.17 10.47 10.93
CA ASP A 71 2.24 11.60 11.03
C ASP A 71 1.12 11.31 12.03
N GLU A 72 0.71 12.33 12.81
CA GLU A 72 -0.32 12.19 13.85
C GLU A 72 -1.66 11.68 13.30
N GLU A 73 -1.95 11.96 12.03
CA GLU A 73 -3.18 11.49 11.36
C GLU A 73 -3.31 9.96 11.30
N MET A 74 -2.21 9.23 11.31
CA MET A 74 -2.17 7.76 11.28
C MET A 74 -1.95 7.15 12.67
N PHE A 75 -1.77 7.97 13.71
CA PHE A 75 -1.45 7.51 15.08
C PHE A 75 -2.55 6.66 15.73
N SER A 76 -3.80 6.82 15.32
CA SER A 76 -4.92 6.02 15.82
C SER A 76 -4.92 4.57 15.34
N MET A 77 -4.12 4.25 14.31
CA MET A 77 -4.00 2.88 13.82
C MET A 77 -2.97 2.13 14.65
N THR A 78 -3.38 1.01 15.21
CA THR A 78 -2.53 0.11 16.00
C THR A 78 -2.65 -1.31 15.49
N GLY A 79 -1.56 -2.08 15.57
CA GLY A 79 -1.55 -3.48 15.16
C GLY A 79 -0.13 -3.99 14.92
N ASN A 80 0.02 -5.29 14.84
CA ASN A 80 1.33 -5.94 14.65
C ASN A 80 1.95 -5.71 13.26
N HIS A 81 1.15 -5.23 12.32
CA HIS A 81 1.56 -5.00 10.93
C HIS A 81 1.61 -3.50 10.60
N ILE A 82 1.86 -2.66 11.62
CA ILE A 82 2.03 -1.21 11.45
C ILE A 82 3.41 -0.82 11.94
N ALA A 83 4.19 -0.19 11.07
CA ALA A 83 5.50 0.35 11.40
C ALA A 83 5.59 1.84 11.10
N ARG A 84 6.35 2.55 11.93
CA ARG A 84 6.58 4.00 11.80
C ARG A 84 8.06 4.33 11.80
N GLY A 85 8.40 5.37 11.05
CA GLY A 85 9.77 5.84 10.97
C GLY A 85 10.73 4.74 10.51
N PHE A 86 11.81 4.55 11.23
CA PHE A 86 12.87 3.59 10.85
C PHE A 86 12.45 2.12 10.91
N ASN A 87 11.40 1.78 11.68
CA ASN A 87 10.88 0.42 11.76
C ASN A 87 10.18 -0.01 10.45
N CYS A 88 9.91 0.92 9.53
CA CYS A 88 9.35 0.61 8.23
C CYS A 88 10.22 -0.37 7.44
N LEU A 89 11.55 -0.29 7.58
CA LEU A 89 12.46 -1.21 6.91
C LEU A 89 12.25 -2.67 7.38
N GLU A 90 12.13 -2.87 8.69
CA GLU A 90 11.91 -4.21 9.25
C GLU A 90 10.57 -4.79 8.78
N LEU A 91 9.51 -4.00 8.81
CA LEU A 91 8.20 -4.46 8.35
C LEU A 91 8.19 -4.74 6.83
N PHE A 92 8.90 -3.95 6.04
CA PHE A 92 9.07 -4.21 4.60
C PHE A 92 9.79 -5.55 4.35
N GLU A 93 10.84 -5.85 5.13
CA GLU A 93 11.54 -7.14 5.03
C GLU A 93 10.65 -8.31 5.38
N ILE A 94 9.77 -8.19 6.39
CA ILE A 94 8.78 -9.22 6.72
C ILE A 94 7.84 -9.47 5.54
N VAL A 95 7.32 -8.42 4.90
CA VAL A 95 6.46 -8.58 3.71
C VAL A 95 7.22 -9.23 2.56
N TYR A 96 8.48 -8.86 2.34
CA TYR A 96 9.30 -9.45 1.30
C TYR A 96 9.58 -10.95 1.56
N GLN A 97 9.84 -11.34 2.80
CA GLN A 97 9.98 -12.75 3.16
C GLN A 97 8.71 -13.55 2.88
N ARG A 98 7.54 -12.99 3.15
CA ARG A 98 6.26 -13.62 2.80
C ARG A 98 6.06 -13.73 1.29
N PHE A 99 6.45 -12.71 0.54
CA PHE A 99 6.48 -12.77 -0.93
C PHE A 99 7.36 -13.93 -1.41
N GLU A 100 8.59 -14.08 -0.89
CA GLU A 100 9.49 -15.18 -1.25
C GLU A 100 8.92 -16.54 -0.84
N ALA A 101 8.31 -16.65 0.35
CA ALA A 101 7.68 -17.89 0.81
C ALA A 101 6.55 -18.34 -0.13
N ARG A 102 5.71 -17.41 -0.60
CA ARG A 102 4.66 -17.70 -1.58
C ARG A 102 5.23 -18.05 -2.96
N LEU A 103 6.26 -17.31 -3.40
CA LEU A 103 6.96 -17.60 -4.66
C LEU A 103 7.55 -19.01 -4.68
N ASN A 104 8.13 -19.44 -3.56
CA ASN A 104 8.73 -20.74 -3.37
C ASN A 104 7.73 -21.84 -2.94
N LYS A 105 6.41 -21.53 -2.92
CA LYS A 105 5.34 -22.42 -2.49
C LYS A 105 5.50 -22.98 -1.06
N GLN A 106 6.14 -22.20 -0.19
CA GLN A 106 6.30 -22.48 1.24
C GLN A 106 5.16 -21.88 2.07
N GLU A 107 4.45 -20.90 1.52
CA GLU A 107 3.23 -20.30 2.08
C GLU A 107 2.10 -20.39 1.04
N GLU A 108 0.90 -20.77 1.49
CA GLU A 108 -0.28 -20.79 0.63
C GLU A 108 -0.78 -19.37 0.34
N ASN A 109 -1.18 -19.13 -0.90
CA ASN A 109 -1.83 -17.88 -1.31
C ASN A 109 -3.34 -17.94 -1.03
N SER A 110 -3.72 -18.07 0.24
CA SER A 110 -5.12 -18.22 0.68
C SER A 110 -5.86 -16.90 0.86
N HIS A 111 -5.13 -15.78 1.02
CA HIS A 111 -5.66 -14.44 1.24
C HIS A 111 -4.73 -13.37 0.66
N ASN A 112 -5.23 -12.14 0.52
CA ASN A 112 -4.42 -11.04 0.01
C ASN A 112 -3.55 -10.42 1.11
N LEU A 113 -2.34 -9.99 0.72
CA LEU A 113 -1.44 -9.16 1.52
C LEU A 113 -1.39 -7.76 0.90
N TYR A 114 -1.89 -6.76 1.62
CA TYR A 114 -1.81 -5.37 1.18
C TYR A 114 -0.58 -4.72 1.77
N LEU A 115 0.33 -4.30 0.89
CA LEU A 115 1.52 -3.54 1.25
C LEU A 115 1.22 -2.05 1.00
N ILE A 116 1.12 -1.28 2.06
CA ILE A 116 0.83 0.14 2.00
C ILE A 116 2.02 0.90 2.57
N PHE A 117 2.56 1.80 1.76
CA PHE A 117 3.70 2.61 2.16
C PHE A 117 3.34 4.09 2.03
N ASP A 118 3.23 4.80 3.15
CA ASP A 118 3.10 6.25 3.17
C ASP A 118 4.48 6.90 3.23
N GLU A 119 4.66 7.96 2.45
CA GLU A 119 5.93 8.68 2.30
C GLU A 119 7.09 7.82 1.77
N TRP A 120 6.80 6.95 0.77
CA TRP A 120 7.79 6.09 0.13
C TRP A 120 9.04 6.83 -0.36
N GLN A 121 8.87 8.02 -0.95
CA GLN A 121 9.99 8.80 -1.46
C GLN A 121 10.90 9.32 -0.34
N ALA A 122 10.33 9.74 0.80
CA ALA A 122 11.11 10.17 1.95
C ALA A 122 11.91 9.01 2.55
N PHE A 123 11.30 7.83 2.63
CA PHE A 123 11.99 6.61 3.06
C PHE A 123 13.17 6.25 2.14
N LEU A 124 12.97 6.27 0.83
CA LEU A 124 14.05 5.99 -0.11
C LEU A 124 15.18 7.03 -0.03
N ALA A 125 14.84 8.32 0.06
CA ALA A 125 15.84 9.37 0.20
C ALA A 125 16.66 9.21 1.49
N TYR A 126 16.04 8.82 2.58
CA TYR A 126 16.72 8.50 3.83
C TYR A 126 17.70 7.33 3.65
N LEU A 127 17.26 6.22 3.04
CA LEU A 127 18.14 5.07 2.79
C LEU A 127 19.30 5.42 1.84
N GLU A 128 19.05 6.23 0.82
CA GLU A 128 20.11 6.66 -0.10
C GLU A 128 21.22 7.43 0.61
N GLN A 129 20.85 8.25 1.60
CA GLN A 129 21.81 9.04 2.37
C GLN A 129 22.54 8.22 3.45
N THR A 130 21.88 7.24 4.05
CA THR A 130 22.40 6.52 5.22
C THR A 130 23.01 5.16 4.87
N ASP A 131 22.41 4.44 3.91
CA ASP A 131 22.84 3.09 3.50
C ASP A 131 22.47 2.81 2.03
N LYS A 132 23.34 3.17 1.13
CA LYS A 132 23.15 2.99 -0.32
C LYS A 132 22.95 1.52 -0.72
N LYS A 133 23.47 0.57 0.06
CA LYS A 133 23.29 -0.85 -0.22
C LYS A 133 21.85 -1.26 0.07
N LYS A 134 21.32 -0.89 1.23
CA LYS A 134 19.89 -1.12 1.59
C LYS A 134 18.95 -0.40 0.64
N HIS A 135 19.27 0.83 0.23
CA HIS A 135 18.47 1.55 -0.77
C HIS A 135 18.29 0.74 -2.05
N LYS A 136 19.40 0.23 -2.62
CA LYS A 136 19.36 -0.59 -3.85
C LYS A 136 18.59 -1.91 -3.64
N ASP A 137 18.80 -2.54 -2.50
CA ASP A 137 18.14 -3.80 -2.14
C ASP A 137 16.61 -3.61 -2.03
N VAL A 138 16.16 -2.60 -1.30
CA VAL A 138 14.74 -2.25 -1.15
C VAL A 138 14.09 -1.95 -2.50
N LEU A 139 14.75 -1.18 -3.37
CA LEU A 139 14.26 -0.90 -4.72
C LEU A 139 14.12 -2.18 -5.54
N SER A 140 15.12 -3.06 -5.51
CA SER A 140 15.09 -4.33 -6.23
C SER A 140 13.94 -5.22 -5.74
N LYS A 141 13.77 -5.35 -4.43
CA LYS A 141 12.69 -6.10 -3.79
C LYS A 141 11.31 -5.56 -4.18
N MET A 142 11.12 -4.23 -4.13
CA MET A 142 9.86 -3.60 -4.54
C MET A 142 9.56 -3.84 -6.02
N LEU A 143 10.56 -3.81 -6.90
CA LEU A 143 10.39 -4.15 -8.32
C LEU A 143 9.96 -5.61 -8.52
N MET A 144 10.50 -6.54 -7.74
CA MET A 144 10.08 -7.94 -7.78
C MET A 144 8.63 -8.11 -7.32
N ILE A 145 8.25 -7.49 -6.21
CA ILE A 145 6.86 -7.48 -5.73
C ILE A 145 5.94 -6.92 -6.81
N ASN A 146 6.26 -5.77 -7.41
CA ASN A 146 5.45 -5.15 -8.45
C ASN A 146 5.35 -5.99 -9.73
N SER A 147 6.35 -6.80 -10.04
CA SER A 147 6.35 -7.63 -11.24
C SER A 147 5.56 -8.93 -11.08
N MET A 148 5.61 -9.55 -9.92
CA MET A 148 5.10 -10.90 -9.69
C MET A 148 4.06 -11.00 -8.57
N GLY A 149 3.95 -10.01 -7.68
CA GLY A 149 3.14 -10.08 -6.48
C GLY A 149 1.66 -10.31 -6.73
N ARG A 150 1.12 -9.82 -7.86
CA ARG A 150 -0.30 -10.00 -8.19
C ARG A 150 -0.74 -11.47 -8.20
N SER A 151 0.05 -12.34 -8.82
CA SER A 151 -0.24 -13.79 -8.89
C SER A 151 -0.07 -14.48 -7.55
N LEU A 152 0.65 -13.86 -6.62
CA LEU A 152 0.92 -14.35 -5.27
C LEU A 152 0.02 -13.70 -4.20
N GLY A 153 -1.01 -12.95 -4.61
CA GLY A 153 -1.94 -12.29 -3.70
C GLY A 153 -1.38 -11.07 -2.98
N LEU A 154 -0.24 -10.49 -3.42
CA LEU A 154 0.22 -9.20 -2.93
C LEU A 154 -0.48 -8.06 -3.70
N ARG A 155 -0.82 -7.01 -2.96
CA ARG A 155 -1.55 -5.84 -3.47
C ARG A 155 -0.87 -4.55 -2.99
#